data_33c03cfacc3166e71f7e6a34e7f6deac
#
_entry.id   33c03cfacc3166e71f7e6a34e7f6deac
#
_cell.length_a   1.000
_cell.length_b   1.000
_cell.length_c   1.000
_cell.angle_alpha   90.00
_cell.angle_beta   90.00
_cell.angle_gamma   90.00
#
_symmetry.space_group_name_H-M   'P 1'
#
loop_
_entity.id
_entity.type
_entity.pdbx_description
1 polymer ?
#
loop_
_entity_poly.entity_id
_entity_poly.type
_entity_poly.pdbx_seq_one_letter_code
_entity_poly.pdbx_strand_id
1 'polypeptide(L)'
;MRPPDSRSALCAVVFGFLGAAFLILGMVFGGLGLPVRGASSGWAFLPIGVLCLLIGLVCALAVRRRHRRERRLQATGVAVPGTIVQVRRHIFIRWERESFSSWPGQGSPWSVRCTYEYDGRTYGVDSGLLWKEPAPGLQHPTVYVDPSRPKRAWVDLDTIVLLA
;
A
#
# COMPACT_ATOMS: atom_id res chain seq x y z
N MET A 1 -1.57 11.78 10.11
CA MET A 1 -0.93 10.49 9.71
C MET A 1 -0.65 10.57 8.21
N ARG A 2 0.54 10.15 7.75
CA ARG A 2 0.80 10.09 6.30
C ARG A 2 -0.02 8.94 5.68
N PRO A 3 -0.59 9.14 4.50
CA PRO A 3 -1.34 8.09 3.82
C PRO A 3 -0.43 6.93 3.42
N PRO A 4 -0.94 5.69 3.38
CA PRO A 4 -0.14 4.51 3.05
C PRO A 4 0.28 4.52 1.58
N ASP A 5 1.57 4.30 1.32
CA ASP A 5 2.16 4.32 -0.03
C ASP A 5 1.91 3.02 -0.81
N SER A 6 1.31 2.01 -0.16
CA SER A 6 1.06 0.71 -0.78
C SER A 6 -0.15 0.01 -0.17
N ARG A 7 -0.75 -0.91 -0.96
CA ARG A 7 -1.87 -1.76 -0.49
C ARG A 7 -1.49 -2.59 0.74
N SER A 8 -0.26 -3.09 0.80
CA SER A 8 0.24 -3.85 1.95
C SER A 8 0.37 -2.98 3.21
N ALA A 9 0.71 -1.70 3.08
CA ALA A 9 0.71 -0.76 4.20
C ALA A 9 -0.71 -0.52 4.73
N LEU A 10 -1.68 -0.36 3.83
CA LEU A 10 -3.10 -0.26 4.21
C LEU A 10 -3.55 -1.51 4.96
N CYS A 11 -3.29 -2.70 4.41
CA CYS A 11 -3.63 -3.97 5.08
C CYS A 11 -2.98 -4.10 6.46
N ALA A 12 -1.70 -3.73 6.60
CA ALA A 12 -1.01 -3.77 7.89
C ALA A 12 -1.70 -2.90 8.95
N VAL A 13 -2.12 -1.70 8.58
CA VAL A 13 -2.84 -0.78 9.49
C VAL A 13 -4.21 -1.35 9.85
N VAL A 14 -5.02 -1.76 8.87
CA VAL A 14 -6.38 -2.26 9.10
C VAL A 14 -6.36 -3.52 9.96
N PHE A 15 -5.57 -4.52 9.60
CA PHE A 15 -5.48 -5.77 10.36
C PHE A 15 -4.82 -5.58 11.73
N GLY A 16 -3.89 -4.64 11.86
CA GLY A 16 -3.30 -4.26 13.15
C GLY A 16 -4.35 -3.69 14.11
N PHE A 17 -5.15 -2.72 13.67
CA PHE A 17 -6.22 -2.15 14.49
C PHE A 17 -7.32 -3.17 14.80
N LEU A 18 -7.75 -3.94 13.80
CA LEU A 18 -8.80 -4.95 13.98
C LEU A 18 -8.34 -6.03 14.96
N GLY A 19 -7.10 -6.50 14.81
CA GLY A 19 -6.52 -7.49 15.71
C GLY A 19 -6.42 -6.99 17.16
N ALA A 20 -5.96 -5.75 17.36
CA ALA A 20 -5.92 -5.14 18.68
C ALA A 20 -7.32 -4.99 19.31
N ALA A 21 -8.31 -4.57 18.52
CA ALA A 21 -9.69 -4.44 18.98
C ALA A 21 -10.27 -5.79 19.42
N PHE A 22 -10.08 -6.86 18.62
CA PHE A 22 -10.55 -8.20 19.00
C PHE A 22 -9.83 -8.78 20.21
N LEU A 23 -8.54 -8.49 20.40
CA LEU A 23 -7.83 -8.90 21.61
C LEU A 23 -8.39 -8.20 22.84
N ILE A 24 -8.61 -6.89 22.78
CA ILE A 24 -9.18 -6.12 23.88
C ILE A 24 -10.59 -6.65 24.22
N LEU A 25 -11.44 -6.84 23.21
CA LEU A 25 -12.77 -7.40 23.39
C LEU A 25 -12.70 -8.80 24.02
N GLY A 26 -11.83 -9.66 23.52
CA GLY A 26 -11.64 -11.01 24.07
C GLY A 26 -11.21 -11.01 25.53
N MET A 27 -10.28 -10.12 25.90
CA MET A 27 -9.84 -9.98 27.29
C MET A 27 -10.96 -9.44 28.19
N VAL A 28 -11.70 -8.43 27.74
CA VAL A 28 -12.78 -7.83 28.52
C VAL A 28 -13.94 -8.81 28.70
N PHE A 29 -14.49 -9.35 27.62
CA PHE A 29 -15.65 -10.26 27.69
C PHE A 29 -15.29 -11.62 28.32
N GLY A 30 -14.08 -12.13 28.03
CA GLY A 30 -13.59 -13.37 28.63
C GLY A 30 -13.30 -13.22 30.13
N GLY A 31 -12.65 -12.11 30.53
CA GLY A 31 -12.30 -11.82 31.94
C GLY A 31 -13.51 -11.51 32.79
N LEU A 32 -14.53 -10.85 32.23
CA LEU A 32 -15.78 -10.55 32.96
C LEU A 32 -16.81 -11.71 32.92
N GLY A 33 -16.51 -12.80 32.19
CA GLY A 33 -17.43 -13.93 32.04
C GLY A 33 -18.74 -13.60 31.35
N LEU A 34 -18.76 -12.53 30.53
CA LEU A 34 -19.98 -12.08 29.86
C LEU A 34 -20.38 -13.03 28.75
N PRO A 35 -21.64 -13.47 28.67
CA PRO A 35 -22.11 -14.32 27.58
C PRO A 35 -22.21 -13.49 26.30
N VAL A 36 -21.59 -14.00 25.22
CA VAL A 36 -21.66 -13.37 23.90
C VAL A 36 -22.66 -14.16 23.06
N ARG A 37 -23.66 -13.45 22.50
CA ARG A 37 -24.68 -14.07 21.66
C ARG A 37 -24.04 -14.74 20.42
N GLY A 38 -24.15 -16.07 20.33
CA GLY A 38 -23.57 -16.87 19.23
C GLY A 38 -22.15 -17.42 19.50
N ALA A 39 -21.55 -17.15 20.67
CA ALA A 39 -20.29 -17.76 21.08
C ALA A 39 -20.43 -18.34 22.49
N SER A 40 -19.85 -19.52 22.73
CA SER A 40 -19.90 -20.20 24.03
C SER A 40 -19.11 -19.47 25.13
N SER A 41 -18.22 -18.55 24.75
CA SER A 41 -17.39 -17.77 25.68
C SER A 41 -16.81 -16.52 24.97
N GLY A 42 -16.62 -15.43 25.74
CA GLY A 42 -15.93 -14.22 25.27
C GLY A 42 -14.49 -14.48 24.78
N TRP A 43 -13.87 -15.57 25.20
CA TRP A 43 -12.55 -16.00 24.74
C TRP A 43 -12.47 -16.32 23.24
N ALA A 44 -13.63 -16.55 22.57
CA ALA A 44 -13.68 -16.83 21.13
C ALA A 44 -13.11 -15.67 20.26
N PHE A 45 -13.06 -14.44 20.78
CA PHE A 45 -12.45 -13.31 20.07
C PHE A 45 -10.92 -13.33 20.06
N LEU A 46 -10.27 -14.03 20.99
CA LEU A 46 -8.80 -14.06 21.06
C LEU A 46 -8.15 -14.69 19.84
N PRO A 47 -8.55 -15.90 19.38
CA PRO A 47 -7.93 -16.50 18.21
C PRO A 47 -8.12 -15.63 16.95
N ILE A 48 -9.27 -14.96 16.81
CA ILE A 48 -9.52 -14.03 15.70
C ILE A 48 -8.56 -12.83 15.79
N GLY A 49 -8.42 -12.24 16.97
CA GLY A 49 -7.51 -11.13 17.23
C GLY A 49 -6.06 -11.50 16.90
N VAL A 50 -5.59 -12.66 17.37
CA VAL A 50 -4.24 -13.17 17.08
C VAL A 50 -4.04 -13.38 15.59
N LEU A 51 -5.00 -14.00 14.89
CA LEU A 51 -4.92 -14.22 13.44
C LEU A 51 -4.81 -12.90 12.67
N CYS A 52 -5.65 -11.91 13.01
CA CYS A 52 -5.59 -10.58 12.40
C CYS A 52 -4.24 -9.91 12.65
N LEU A 53 -3.68 -9.98 13.87
CA LEU A 53 -2.36 -9.43 14.18
C LEU A 53 -1.24 -10.13 13.38
N LEU A 54 -1.30 -11.45 13.22
CA LEU A 54 -0.33 -12.18 12.40
C LEU A 54 -0.37 -11.73 10.93
N ILE A 55 -1.57 -11.58 10.36
CA ILE A 55 -1.74 -11.04 9.01
C ILE A 55 -1.17 -9.62 8.93
N GLY A 56 -1.50 -8.75 9.89
CA GLY A 56 -0.98 -7.39 9.99
C GLY A 56 0.55 -7.36 10.06
N LEU A 57 1.16 -8.24 10.85
CA LEU A 57 2.62 -8.37 10.98
C LEU A 57 3.28 -8.81 9.67
N VAL A 58 2.71 -9.82 8.98
CA VAL A 58 3.23 -10.27 7.68
C VAL A 58 3.17 -9.13 6.66
N CYS A 59 2.07 -8.38 6.61
CA CYS A 59 1.93 -7.21 5.74
C CYS A 59 2.95 -6.11 6.10
N ALA A 60 3.17 -5.84 7.38
CA ALA A 60 4.16 -4.85 7.85
C ALA A 60 5.60 -5.25 7.47
N LEU A 61 5.95 -6.53 7.61
CA LEU A 61 7.24 -7.06 7.17
C LEU A 61 7.41 -6.96 5.65
N ALA A 62 6.36 -7.21 4.87
CA ALA A 62 6.37 -7.04 3.42
C ALA A 62 6.62 -5.58 3.03
N VAL A 63 5.97 -4.62 3.68
CA VAL A 63 6.20 -3.17 3.51
C VAL A 63 7.65 -2.82 3.82
N ARG A 64 8.16 -3.26 4.98
CA ARG A 64 9.55 -3.00 5.40
C ARG A 64 10.58 -3.55 4.40
N ARG A 65 10.33 -4.77 3.87
CA ARG A 65 11.18 -5.38 2.82
C ARG A 65 11.12 -4.57 1.52
N ARG A 66 9.93 -4.09 1.14
CA ARG A 66 9.73 -3.24 -0.03
C ARG A 66 10.51 -1.94 0.10
N HIS A 67 10.35 -1.18 1.17
CA HIS A 67 11.08 0.08 1.39
C HIS A 67 12.61 -0.11 1.43
N ARG A 68 13.09 -1.20 2.02
CA ARG A 68 14.52 -1.52 1.98
C ARG A 68 15.02 -1.77 0.56
N ARG A 69 14.19 -2.42 -0.27
CA ARG A 69 14.52 -2.65 -1.68
C ARG A 69 14.51 -1.35 -2.48
N GLU A 70 13.51 -0.50 -2.30
CA GLU A 70 13.39 0.80 -2.93
C GLU A 70 14.61 1.67 -2.62
N ARG A 71 14.99 1.78 -1.36
CA ARG A 71 16.21 2.50 -0.93
C ARG A 71 17.49 1.93 -1.53
N ARG A 72 17.58 0.61 -1.66
CA ARG A 72 18.74 -0.01 -2.34
C ARG A 72 18.78 0.33 -3.81
N LEU A 73 17.62 0.27 -4.50
CA LEU A 73 17.54 0.64 -5.91
C LEU A 73 17.87 2.12 -6.15
N GLN A 74 17.45 3.01 -5.26
CA GLN A 74 17.86 4.42 -5.31
C GLN A 74 19.37 4.61 -5.16
N ALA A 75 20.03 3.80 -4.30
CA ALA A 75 21.47 3.93 -4.02
C ALA A 75 22.35 3.24 -5.07
N THR A 76 21.92 2.12 -5.65
CA THR A 76 22.76 1.26 -6.51
C THR A 76 22.16 0.96 -7.88
N GLY A 77 20.92 1.36 -8.13
CA GLY A 77 20.23 1.15 -9.40
C GLY A 77 20.68 2.14 -10.47
N VAL A 78 20.48 1.75 -11.73
CA VAL A 78 20.70 2.63 -12.89
C VAL A 78 19.42 3.42 -13.11
N ALA A 79 19.53 4.76 -13.12
CA ALA A 79 18.42 5.64 -13.45
C ALA A 79 18.19 5.65 -14.98
N VAL A 80 16.98 5.31 -15.39
CA VAL A 80 16.58 5.36 -16.80
C VAL A 80 15.27 6.16 -16.94
N PRO A 81 15.04 6.86 -18.05
CA PRO A 81 13.78 7.53 -18.28
C PRO A 81 12.69 6.48 -18.54
N GLY A 82 11.58 6.60 -17.83
CA GLY A 82 10.37 5.82 -18.07
C GLY A 82 9.37 6.62 -18.91
N THR A 83 8.34 5.96 -19.42
CA THR A 83 7.19 6.60 -20.08
C THR A 83 5.91 6.08 -19.42
N ILE A 84 5.03 6.98 -19.01
CA ILE A 84 3.74 6.59 -18.43
C ILE A 84 2.84 6.10 -19.57
N VAL A 85 2.41 4.84 -19.47
CA VAL A 85 1.52 4.21 -20.48
C VAL A 85 0.11 4.04 -19.97
N GLN A 86 -0.09 4.01 -18.65
CA GLN A 86 -1.41 3.83 -18.07
C GLN A 86 -1.51 4.50 -16.71
N VAL A 87 -2.62 5.20 -16.50
CA VAL A 87 -3.00 5.77 -15.20
C VAL A 87 -4.26 5.04 -14.72
N ARG A 88 -4.26 4.55 -13.49
CA ARG A 88 -5.40 3.84 -12.89
C ARG A 88 -5.79 4.48 -11.58
N ARG A 89 -7.09 4.74 -11.41
CA ARG A 89 -7.68 5.21 -10.15
C ARG A 89 -8.23 4.04 -9.35
N HIS A 90 -7.92 3.98 -8.06
CA HIS A 90 -8.37 2.91 -7.16
C HIS A 90 -9.58 3.36 -6.34
N ILE A 91 -10.76 3.37 -6.94
CA ILE A 91 -12.01 3.90 -6.35
C ILE A 91 -12.45 3.21 -5.05
N PHE A 92 -12.00 1.98 -4.79
CA PHE A 92 -12.32 1.22 -3.58
C PHE A 92 -11.39 1.52 -2.39
N ILE A 93 -10.31 2.29 -2.59
CA ILE A 93 -9.38 2.68 -1.56
C ILE A 93 -9.63 4.15 -1.22
N ARG A 94 -9.95 4.46 0.04
CA ARG A 94 -10.14 5.82 0.54
C ARG A 94 -9.29 6.00 1.80
N TRP A 95 -8.72 7.17 1.96
CA TRP A 95 -7.93 7.52 3.14
C TRP A 95 -8.44 8.78 3.86
N GLU A 96 -9.25 9.56 3.21
CA GLU A 96 -9.70 10.84 3.75
C GLU A 96 -10.71 10.66 4.88
N ARG A 97 -10.51 11.42 5.95
CA ARG A 97 -11.29 11.41 7.19
C ARG A 97 -12.54 12.27 7.11
N GLU A 98 -12.60 13.14 6.11
CA GLU A 98 -13.69 14.09 5.95
C GLU A 98 -14.71 13.60 4.93
N SER A 99 -15.88 13.36 5.46
CA SER A 99 -17.14 13.24 4.74
C SER A 99 -17.51 11.86 4.18
N PHE A 100 -18.43 11.21 4.89
CA PHE A 100 -19.31 10.17 4.34
C PHE A 100 -20.15 10.66 3.13
N SER A 101 -20.08 11.95 2.81
CA SER A 101 -20.84 12.65 1.78
C SER A 101 -20.10 12.86 0.45
N SER A 102 -18.85 12.48 0.34
CA SER A 102 -18.09 12.67 -0.89
C SER A 102 -18.38 11.59 -1.93
N TRP A 103 -18.48 12.02 -3.21
CA TRP A 103 -18.72 11.15 -4.35
C TRP A 103 -17.71 9.99 -4.45
N PRO A 104 -18.14 8.81 -4.99
CA PRO A 104 -17.22 7.70 -5.21
C PRO A 104 -16.00 8.12 -6.02
N GLY A 105 -14.81 7.86 -5.47
CA GLY A 105 -13.54 8.20 -6.11
C GLY A 105 -12.83 9.44 -5.56
N GLN A 106 -13.52 10.37 -4.90
CA GLN A 106 -12.88 11.51 -4.23
C GLN A 106 -11.98 10.99 -3.09
N GLY A 107 -10.73 11.45 -2.99
CA GLY A 107 -9.76 10.94 -2.03
C GLY A 107 -9.22 9.52 -2.32
N SER A 108 -9.46 8.98 -3.51
CA SER A 108 -8.95 7.69 -3.93
C SER A 108 -7.56 7.81 -4.56
N PRO A 109 -6.63 6.89 -4.24
CA PRO A 109 -5.29 6.96 -4.79
C PRO A 109 -5.25 6.52 -6.26
N TRP A 110 -4.25 7.02 -6.94
CA TRP A 110 -3.89 6.68 -8.30
C TRP A 110 -2.68 5.75 -8.34
N SER A 111 -2.51 5.00 -9.39
CA SER A 111 -1.25 4.32 -9.72
C SER A 111 -0.95 4.52 -11.18
N VAL A 112 0.32 4.64 -11.50
CA VAL A 112 0.78 4.75 -12.89
C VAL A 112 1.56 3.52 -13.26
N ARG A 113 1.39 3.09 -14.50
CA ARG A 113 2.21 2.06 -15.12
C ARG A 113 3.18 2.74 -16.06
N CYS A 114 4.47 2.51 -15.82
CA CYS A 114 5.55 3.04 -16.67
C CYS A 114 6.19 1.91 -17.45
N THR A 115 6.57 2.21 -18.69
CA THR A 115 7.49 1.39 -19.49
C THR A 115 8.86 2.07 -19.52
N TYR A 116 9.91 1.30 -19.54
CA TYR A 116 11.28 1.78 -19.65
C TYR A 116 12.08 0.80 -20.51
N GLU A 117 13.11 1.31 -21.15
CA GLU A 117 14.02 0.53 -21.95
C GLU A 117 15.34 0.33 -21.22
N TYR A 118 15.80 -0.91 -21.16
CA TYR A 118 17.08 -1.26 -20.55
C TYR A 118 17.71 -2.40 -21.36
N ASP A 119 18.96 -2.20 -21.79
CA ASP A 119 19.72 -3.18 -22.59
C ASP A 119 18.95 -3.64 -23.86
N GLY A 120 18.33 -2.69 -24.58
CA GLY A 120 17.57 -2.95 -25.81
C GLY A 120 16.27 -3.72 -25.62
N ARG A 121 15.79 -3.85 -24.38
CA ARG A 121 14.52 -4.52 -24.06
C ARG A 121 13.59 -3.59 -23.29
N THR A 122 12.30 -3.64 -23.62
CA THR A 122 11.27 -2.87 -22.94
C THR A 122 10.70 -3.65 -21.76
N TYR A 123 10.64 -3.01 -20.61
CA TYR A 123 10.08 -3.54 -19.37
C TYR A 123 8.97 -2.64 -18.87
N GLY A 124 8.05 -3.21 -18.08
CA GLY A 124 6.99 -2.47 -17.41
C GLY A 124 7.12 -2.52 -15.89
N VAL A 125 6.81 -1.42 -15.22
CA VAL A 125 6.78 -1.30 -13.77
C VAL A 125 5.54 -0.53 -13.34
N ASP A 126 4.90 -0.98 -12.27
CA ASP A 126 3.79 -0.27 -11.64
C ASP A 126 4.32 0.59 -10.49
N SER A 127 3.86 1.84 -10.39
CA SER A 127 4.22 2.75 -9.30
C SER A 127 3.58 2.34 -7.95
N GLY A 128 4.01 2.98 -6.88
CA GLY A 128 3.26 3.05 -5.62
C GLY A 128 1.93 3.79 -5.77
N LEU A 129 1.23 3.96 -4.65
CA LEU A 129 -0.01 4.73 -4.61
C LEU A 129 0.31 6.23 -4.58
N LEU A 130 -0.29 6.97 -5.48
CA LEU A 130 -0.26 8.43 -5.56
C LEU A 130 -1.58 8.98 -5.02
N TRP A 131 -1.52 9.89 -4.08
CA TRP A 131 -2.72 10.48 -3.46
C TRP A 131 -3.19 11.76 -4.14
N LYS A 132 -2.41 12.24 -5.11
CA LYS A 132 -2.77 13.31 -6.02
C LYS A 132 -2.88 12.77 -7.44
N GLU A 133 -3.69 13.39 -8.26
CA GLU A 133 -3.87 13.03 -9.65
C GLU A 133 -2.61 13.37 -10.47
N PRO A 134 -2.07 12.42 -11.26
CA PRO A 134 -0.98 12.73 -12.18
C PRO A 134 -1.45 13.73 -13.23
N ALA A 135 -0.63 14.74 -13.55
CA ALA A 135 -0.96 15.69 -14.60
C ALA A 135 -1.11 14.96 -15.95
N PRO A 136 -2.07 15.37 -16.80
CA PRO A 136 -2.25 14.81 -18.11
C PRO A 136 -1.05 15.14 -19.01
N GLY A 137 -0.74 14.23 -19.93
CA GLY A 137 0.34 14.40 -20.91
C GLY A 137 1.42 13.35 -20.80
N LEU A 138 2.34 13.38 -21.76
CA LEU A 138 3.50 12.52 -21.78
C LEU A 138 4.47 12.95 -20.68
N GLN A 139 4.68 12.06 -19.71
CA GLN A 139 5.63 12.28 -18.64
C GLN A 139 6.70 11.20 -18.67
N HIS A 140 7.92 11.60 -18.35
CA HIS A 140 9.09 10.73 -18.31
C HIS A 140 9.65 10.63 -16.89
N PRO A 141 8.96 9.90 -15.97
CA PRO A 141 9.45 9.73 -14.62
C PRO A 141 10.75 8.92 -14.62
N THR A 142 11.60 9.18 -13.64
CA THR A 142 12.82 8.41 -13.43
C THR A 142 12.49 7.03 -12.88
N VAL A 143 13.05 6.00 -13.50
CA VAL A 143 12.92 4.61 -13.08
C VAL A 143 14.29 4.08 -12.69
N TYR A 144 14.44 3.61 -11.45
CA TYR A 144 15.66 2.96 -10.98
C TYR A 144 15.59 1.46 -11.24
N VAL A 145 16.54 0.95 -12.00
CA VAL A 145 16.58 -0.45 -12.46
C VAL A 145 17.73 -1.19 -11.80
N ASP A 146 17.47 -2.42 -11.36
CA ASP A 146 18.53 -3.32 -10.89
C ASP A 146 19.28 -3.89 -12.10
N PRO A 147 20.58 -3.55 -12.30
CA PRO A 147 21.32 -4.03 -13.47
C PRO A 147 21.43 -5.56 -13.53
N SER A 148 21.44 -6.24 -12.37
CA SER A 148 21.50 -7.71 -12.29
C SER A 148 20.15 -8.37 -12.61
N ARG A 149 19.05 -7.65 -12.43
CA ARG A 149 17.68 -8.14 -12.66
C ARG A 149 16.78 -7.03 -13.20
N PRO A 150 16.82 -6.73 -14.50
CA PRO A 150 16.10 -5.58 -15.08
C PRO A 150 14.58 -5.56 -14.83
N LYS A 151 13.96 -6.71 -14.62
CA LYS A 151 12.53 -6.78 -14.21
C LYS A 151 12.25 -6.18 -12.81
N ARG A 152 13.30 -5.91 -12.02
CA ARG A 152 13.19 -5.27 -10.72
C ARG A 152 13.51 -3.79 -10.87
N ALA A 153 12.49 -2.99 -10.93
CA ALA A 153 12.59 -1.56 -11.04
C ALA A 153 11.68 -0.87 -10.04
N TRP A 154 11.95 0.40 -9.78
CA TRP A 154 11.17 1.26 -8.93
C TRP A 154 11.01 2.62 -9.60
N VAL A 155 9.80 3.15 -9.62
CA VAL A 155 9.48 4.47 -10.18
C VAL A 155 9.63 5.51 -9.10
N ASP A 156 10.41 6.54 -9.37
CA ASP A 156 10.53 7.69 -8.48
C ASP A 156 9.28 8.55 -8.57
N LEU A 157 8.47 8.52 -7.51
CA LEU A 157 7.21 9.24 -7.45
C LEU A 157 7.39 10.75 -7.42
N ASP A 158 8.55 11.23 -6.92
CA ASP A 158 8.85 12.66 -6.83
C ASP A 158 9.13 13.30 -8.22
N THR A 159 9.41 12.45 -9.22
CA THR A 159 9.61 12.89 -10.61
C THR A 159 8.32 12.93 -11.43
N ILE A 160 7.19 12.49 -10.87
CA ILE A 160 5.88 12.55 -11.51
C ILE A 160 5.25 13.90 -11.23
N VAL A 161 4.89 14.62 -12.30
CA VAL A 161 4.15 15.88 -12.17
C VAL A 161 2.72 15.59 -11.75
N LEU A 162 2.30 16.18 -10.63
CA LEU A 162 0.97 16.01 -10.06
C LEU A 162 0.15 17.28 -10.28
N LEU A 163 -1.16 17.13 -10.44
CA LEU A 163 -2.07 18.26 -10.43
C LEU A 163 -2.06 18.93 -9.05
N ALA A 164 -2.07 20.26 -9.03
CA ALA A 164 -2.02 21.06 -7.81
C ALA A 164 -3.31 20.92 -6.96
#